data_ea5f04a76536bf4164b0caee5a097c3e
#
_entry.id   ea5f04a76536bf4164b0caee5a097c3e
#
_cell.length_a   1.000
_cell.length_b   1.000
_cell.length_c   1.000
_cell.angle_alpha   90.00
_cell.angle_beta   90.00
_cell.angle_gamma   90.00
#
_symmetry.space_group_name_H-M   'P 1'
#
loop_
_entity.id
_entity.type
_entity.pdbx_description
1 polymer ?
#
loop_
_entity_poly.entity_id
_entity_poly.type
_entity_poly.pdbx_seq_one_letter_code
_entity_poly.pdbx_strand_id
1 'polypeptide(L)'
;MVLDCPDPAALASFYSEMLGLPITYRSVDWVVVAANEASSGLAFQLAPGHRPPSWPDPAVPQQVHLDIMVEDVTASGPRVLALGAVKLDGEDVYADPAGHPFCLIRRPGWAPPITA
;
A
#
# COMPACT_ATOMS: atom_id res chain seq x y z
N MET A 1 -9.39 -6.22 -2.86
CA MET A 1 -8.41 -5.89 -3.93
C MET A 1 -7.19 -6.78 -3.79
N VAL A 2 -6.66 -7.27 -4.90
CA VAL A 2 -5.46 -8.12 -4.93
C VAL A 2 -4.35 -7.37 -5.67
N LEU A 3 -3.18 -7.31 -5.07
CA LEU A 3 -1.98 -6.70 -5.65
C LEU A 3 -0.98 -7.80 -5.99
N ASP A 4 -0.53 -7.82 -7.23
CA ASP A 4 0.52 -8.72 -7.69
C ASP A 4 1.88 -8.24 -7.21
N CYS A 5 2.74 -9.15 -6.81
CA CYS A 5 4.06 -8.81 -6.29
C CYS A 5 5.04 -9.99 -6.37
N PRO A 6 6.35 -9.73 -6.31
CA PRO A 6 7.34 -10.80 -6.27
C PRO A 6 7.49 -11.45 -4.89
N ASP A 7 7.07 -10.77 -3.81
CA ASP A 7 7.21 -11.26 -2.43
C ASP A 7 5.98 -10.86 -1.60
N PRO A 8 4.94 -11.72 -1.56
CA PRO A 8 3.71 -11.42 -0.84
C PRO A 8 3.93 -11.16 0.66
N ALA A 9 4.81 -11.90 1.31
CA ALA A 9 5.05 -11.74 2.74
C ALA A 9 5.63 -10.36 3.05
N ALA A 10 6.61 -9.90 2.28
CA ALA A 10 7.23 -8.59 2.47
C ALA A 10 6.25 -7.46 2.20
N LEU A 11 5.47 -7.56 1.12
CA LEU A 11 4.51 -6.52 0.77
C LEU A 11 3.37 -6.46 1.80
N ALA A 12 2.88 -7.61 2.25
CA ALA A 12 1.85 -7.66 3.30
C ALA A 12 2.34 -7.04 4.61
N SER A 13 3.59 -7.27 5.00
CA SER A 13 4.17 -6.66 6.19
C SER A 13 4.22 -5.14 6.08
N PHE A 14 4.58 -4.61 4.92
CA PHE A 14 4.58 -3.18 4.66
C PHE A 14 3.18 -2.57 4.89
N TYR A 15 2.16 -3.15 4.25
CA TYR A 15 0.79 -2.64 4.37
C TYR A 15 0.19 -2.87 5.76
N SER A 16 0.50 -4.00 6.40
CA SER A 16 0.08 -4.27 7.76
C SER A 16 0.56 -3.20 8.73
N GLU A 17 1.82 -2.83 8.64
CA GLU A 17 2.39 -1.78 9.50
C GLU A 17 1.87 -0.39 9.13
N MET A 18 1.79 -0.07 7.84
CA MET A 18 1.31 1.24 7.41
C MET A 18 -0.15 1.48 7.78
N LEU A 19 -1.00 0.47 7.62
CA LEU A 19 -2.45 0.59 7.86
C LEU A 19 -2.85 0.26 9.30
N GLY A 20 -1.96 -0.35 10.07
CA GLY A 20 -2.30 -0.81 11.42
C GLY A 20 -3.29 -1.96 11.45
N LEU A 21 -3.29 -2.80 10.40
CA LEU A 21 -4.18 -3.94 10.28
C LEU A 21 -3.41 -5.25 10.37
N PRO A 22 -4.01 -6.30 10.96
CA PRO A 22 -3.33 -7.59 11.08
C PRO A 22 -3.27 -8.36 9.76
N ILE A 23 -2.29 -9.27 9.67
CA ILE A 23 -2.25 -10.27 8.63
C ILE A 23 -3.19 -11.40 9.07
N THR A 24 -4.23 -11.67 8.27
CA THR A 24 -5.28 -12.62 8.64
C THR A 24 -5.15 -13.97 7.95
N TYR A 25 -4.34 -14.07 6.90
CA TYR A 25 -4.05 -15.32 6.20
C TYR A 25 -2.65 -15.27 5.59
N ARG A 26 -1.96 -16.39 5.62
CA ARG A 26 -0.65 -16.56 5.01
C ARG A 26 -0.53 -17.86 4.25
N SER A 27 0.01 -17.78 3.04
CA SER A 27 0.60 -18.90 2.34
C SER A 27 1.82 -18.36 1.56
N VAL A 28 2.55 -19.23 0.88
CA VAL A 28 3.75 -18.80 0.14
C VAL A 28 3.39 -17.89 -1.04
N ASP A 29 2.21 -18.04 -1.62
CA ASP A 29 1.78 -17.33 -2.83
C ASP A 29 0.62 -16.35 -2.60
N TRP A 30 0.10 -16.25 -1.37
CA TRP A 30 -1.05 -15.42 -1.05
C TRP A 30 -1.05 -15.00 0.41
N VAL A 31 -1.09 -13.70 0.68
CA VAL A 31 -1.16 -13.16 2.04
C VAL A 31 -2.27 -12.11 2.08
N VAL A 32 -3.03 -12.05 3.16
CA VAL A 32 -4.14 -11.11 3.33
C VAL A 32 -3.92 -10.22 4.54
N VAL A 33 -4.16 -8.93 4.36
CA VAL A 33 -4.21 -7.92 5.41
C VAL A 33 -5.63 -7.39 5.49
N ALA A 34 -6.27 -7.52 6.65
CA ALA A 34 -7.64 -7.10 6.87
C ALA A 34 -7.89 -6.83 8.35
N ALA A 35 -9.03 -6.21 8.68
CA ALA A 35 -9.37 -5.93 10.07
C ALA A 35 -9.56 -7.21 10.89
N ASN A 36 -10.14 -8.25 10.27
CA ASN A 36 -10.34 -9.56 10.87
C ASN A 36 -10.59 -10.59 9.75
N GLU A 37 -10.74 -11.86 10.13
CA GLU A 37 -10.92 -12.95 9.16
C GLU A 37 -12.24 -12.91 8.39
N ALA A 38 -13.21 -12.14 8.88
CA ALA A 38 -14.51 -12.00 8.24
C ALA A 38 -14.64 -10.72 7.41
N SER A 39 -13.59 -9.89 7.36
CA SER A 39 -13.61 -8.62 6.64
C SER A 39 -12.82 -8.71 5.35
N SER A 40 -13.30 -8.00 4.34
CA SER A 40 -12.48 -7.76 3.13
C SER A 40 -11.29 -6.86 3.46
N GLY A 41 -10.22 -7.03 2.73
CA GLY A 41 -9.01 -6.24 2.91
C GLY A 41 -8.16 -6.22 1.64
N LEU A 42 -6.86 -6.19 1.81
CA LEU A 42 -5.90 -6.29 0.72
C LEU A 42 -5.29 -7.68 0.72
N ALA A 43 -5.21 -8.28 -0.46
CA ALA A 43 -4.48 -9.53 -0.67
C ALA A 43 -3.26 -9.28 -1.55
N PHE A 44 -2.21 -10.05 -1.35
CA PHE A 44 -0.96 -9.93 -2.06
C PHE A 44 -0.65 -11.29 -2.67
N GLN A 45 -0.61 -11.34 -4.01
CA GLN A 45 -0.46 -12.58 -4.77
C GLN A 45 0.93 -12.66 -5.39
N LEU A 46 1.55 -13.81 -5.26
CA LEU A 46 2.84 -14.06 -5.91
C LEU A 46 2.68 -14.02 -7.43
N ALA A 47 3.42 -13.12 -8.06
CA ALA A 47 3.47 -12.95 -9.49
C ALA A 47 4.94 -12.80 -9.90
N PRO A 48 5.64 -13.90 -10.22
CA PRO A 48 7.08 -13.84 -10.51
C PRO A 48 7.44 -12.93 -11.67
N GLY A 49 6.52 -12.76 -12.62
CA GLY A 49 6.69 -11.86 -13.76
C GLY A 49 6.22 -10.43 -13.51
N HIS A 50 5.92 -10.05 -12.25
CA HIS A 50 5.42 -8.73 -11.95
C HIS A 50 6.35 -7.64 -12.46
N ARG A 51 5.76 -6.66 -13.14
CA ARG A 51 6.42 -5.45 -13.59
C ARG A 51 5.73 -4.26 -12.92
N PRO A 52 6.46 -3.49 -12.10
CA PRO A 52 5.85 -2.29 -11.51
C PRO A 52 5.50 -1.28 -12.61
N PRO A 53 4.43 -0.48 -12.41
CA PRO A 53 4.13 0.59 -13.35
C PRO A 53 5.24 1.63 -13.33
N SER A 54 5.45 2.28 -14.48
CA SER A 54 6.29 3.47 -14.54
C SER A 54 5.51 4.67 -14.00
N TRP A 55 6.22 5.63 -13.39
CA TRP A 55 5.59 6.82 -12.85
C TRP A 55 6.54 8.02 -12.97
N PRO A 56 6.08 9.17 -13.47
CA PRO A 56 4.75 9.45 -14.03
C PRO A 56 4.58 9.05 -15.51
N ASP A 57 5.63 8.46 -16.10
CA ASP A 57 5.62 8.01 -17.50
C ASP A 57 4.57 6.91 -17.69
N PRO A 58 3.65 7.04 -18.67
CA PRO A 58 2.60 6.04 -18.90
C PRO A 58 3.05 4.82 -19.70
N ALA A 59 4.34 4.63 -19.95
CA ALA A 59 4.85 3.51 -20.74
C ALA A 59 4.44 2.15 -20.16
N VAL A 60 4.43 2.01 -18.83
CA VAL A 60 3.86 0.89 -18.10
C VAL A 60 2.81 1.47 -17.15
N PRO A 61 1.53 1.54 -17.58
CA PRO A 61 0.53 2.24 -16.79
C PRO A 61 0.15 1.49 -15.53
N GLN A 62 -0.17 2.24 -14.47
CA GLN A 62 -0.86 1.69 -13.33
C GLN A 62 -2.30 1.35 -13.73
N GLN A 63 -2.82 0.25 -13.19
CA GLN A 63 -4.23 -0.14 -13.38
C GLN A 63 -5.10 0.40 -12.26
N VAL A 64 -4.53 0.51 -11.07
CA VAL A 64 -5.17 1.03 -9.86
C VAL A 64 -4.11 1.71 -9.01
N HIS A 65 -4.54 2.59 -8.12
CA HIS A 65 -3.68 3.06 -7.03
C HIS A 65 -4.53 3.21 -5.76
N LEU A 66 -3.84 3.25 -4.62
CA LEU A 66 -4.48 3.44 -3.33
C LEU A 66 -4.27 4.88 -2.88
N ASP A 67 -5.31 5.47 -2.31
CA ASP A 67 -5.21 6.71 -1.55
C ASP A 67 -5.34 6.34 -0.07
N ILE A 68 -4.31 6.62 0.70
CA ILE A 68 -4.25 6.29 2.13
C ILE A 68 -4.51 7.56 2.93
N MET A 69 -5.63 7.59 3.65
CA MET A 69 -5.97 8.72 4.51
C MET A 69 -5.06 8.75 5.74
N VAL A 70 -4.51 9.92 6.01
CA VAL A 70 -3.70 10.18 7.21
C VAL A 70 -4.14 11.49 7.84
N GLU A 71 -3.86 11.67 9.13
CA GLU A 71 -4.16 12.93 9.81
C GLU A 71 -3.19 14.04 9.39
N ASP A 72 -1.92 13.70 9.17
CA ASP A 72 -0.87 14.64 8.82
C ASP A 72 0.05 14.04 7.76
N VAL A 73 -0.08 14.51 6.52
CA VAL A 73 0.73 14.01 5.39
C VAL A 73 2.22 14.33 5.57
N THR A 74 2.54 15.44 6.22
CA THR A 74 3.93 15.82 6.48
C THR A 74 4.60 14.86 7.48
N ALA A 75 3.88 14.46 8.51
CA ALA A 75 4.39 13.51 9.50
C ALA A 75 4.41 12.08 8.96
N SER A 76 3.47 11.73 8.08
CA SER A 76 3.32 10.36 7.57
C SER A 76 4.33 10.02 6.47
N GLY A 77 4.78 10.99 5.68
CA GLY A 77 5.77 10.78 4.62
C GLY A 77 7.03 10.06 5.11
N PRO A 78 7.74 10.59 6.13
CA PRO A 78 8.92 9.90 6.67
C PRO A 78 8.64 8.50 7.21
N ARG A 79 7.44 8.27 7.74
CA ARG A 79 7.05 6.94 8.27
C ARG A 79 6.93 5.90 7.18
N VAL A 80 6.28 6.23 6.05
CA VAL A 80 6.15 5.26 4.95
C VAL A 80 7.50 5.01 4.29
N LEU A 81 8.37 6.01 4.20
CA LEU A 81 9.74 5.81 3.71
C LEU A 81 10.52 4.86 4.63
N ALA A 82 10.38 4.99 5.94
CA ALA A 82 11.04 4.10 6.90
C ALA A 82 10.55 2.65 6.79
N LEU A 83 9.31 2.43 6.34
CA LEU A 83 8.75 1.10 6.11
C LEU A 83 9.21 0.47 4.79
N GLY A 84 9.81 1.25 3.89
CA GLY A 84 10.31 0.73 2.61
C GLY A 84 9.67 1.33 1.38
N ALA A 85 8.80 2.35 1.52
CA ALA A 85 8.26 3.08 0.38
C ALA A 85 9.35 3.93 -0.28
N VAL A 86 9.14 4.25 -1.55
CA VAL A 86 10.01 5.13 -2.34
C VAL A 86 9.19 6.35 -2.76
N LYS A 87 9.77 7.54 -2.62
CA LYS A 87 9.10 8.78 -3.06
C LYS A 87 9.08 8.85 -4.59
N LEU A 88 7.91 9.10 -5.15
CA LEU A 88 7.73 9.35 -6.58
C LEU A 88 7.47 10.84 -6.85
N ASP A 89 7.50 11.20 -8.14
CA ASP A 89 7.15 12.57 -8.56
C ASP A 89 5.69 12.86 -8.24
N GLY A 90 5.42 14.06 -7.79
CA GLY A 90 4.10 14.51 -7.40
C GLY A 90 4.02 14.80 -5.91
N GLU A 91 2.92 15.43 -5.51
CA GLU A 91 2.67 15.76 -4.12
C GLU A 91 2.16 14.51 -3.39
N ASP A 92 2.90 14.08 -2.37
CA ASP A 92 2.53 12.94 -1.51
C ASP A 92 2.34 11.61 -2.26
N VAL A 93 3.08 11.39 -3.34
CA VAL A 93 3.05 10.15 -4.12
C VAL A 93 4.25 9.29 -3.78
N TYR A 94 4.00 8.01 -3.56
CA TYR A 94 5.01 7.02 -3.17
C TYR A 94 4.80 5.72 -3.93
N ALA A 95 5.82 4.88 -3.96
CA ALA A 95 5.69 3.49 -4.41
C ALA A 95 5.88 2.56 -3.22
N ASP A 96 5.09 1.49 -3.15
CA ASP A 96 5.30 0.42 -2.18
C ASP A 96 6.54 -0.42 -2.55
N PRO A 97 6.97 -1.37 -1.70
CA PRO A 97 8.16 -2.18 -2.01
C PRO A 97 8.10 -3.00 -3.31
N ALA A 98 6.90 -3.23 -3.85
CA ALA A 98 6.72 -3.90 -5.14
C ALA A 98 6.58 -2.91 -6.30
N GLY A 99 6.61 -1.62 -6.03
CA GLY A 99 6.55 -0.57 -7.04
C GLY A 99 5.16 -0.05 -7.38
N HIS A 100 4.10 -0.46 -6.66
CA HIS A 100 2.78 0.09 -6.89
C HIS A 100 2.69 1.52 -6.37
N PRO A 101 2.28 2.50 -7.18
CA PRO A 101 2.06 3.86 -6.70
C PRO A 101 0.90 3.93 -5.71
N PHE A 102 1.07 4.74 -4.67
CA PHE A 102 -0.01 5.12 -3.76
C PHE A 102 0.19 6.57 -3.33
N CYS A 103 -0.89 7.20 -2.89
CA CYS A 103 -0.86 8.57 -2.40
C CYS A 103 -1.21 8.60 -0.92
N LEU A 104 -0.57 9.52 -0.19
CA LEU A 104 -1.05 9.92 1.12
C LEU A 104 -2.00 11.09 0.93
N ILE A 105 -3.20 11.00 1.49
CA ILE A 105 -4.17 12.07 1.44
C ILE A 105 -4.58 12.48 2.85
N ARG A 106 -4.79 13.78 3.04
CA ARG A 106 -5.29 14.28 4.29
C ARG A 106 -6.72 13.81 4.51
N ARG A 107 -7.02 13.37 5.73
CA ARG A 107 -8.38 13.01 6.10
C ARG A 107 -9.33 14.15 5.77
N PRO A 108 -10.38 13.93 4.95
CA PRO A 108 -11.34 14.99 4.64
C PRO A 108 -12.18 15.32 5.87
N GLY A 109 -12.71 16.56 5.90
CA GLY A 109 -13.46 17.04 7.07
C GLY A 109 -14.74 16.28 7.40
N TRP A 110 -15.30 15.55 6.40
CA TRP A 110 -16.49 14.71 6.62
C TRP A 110 -16.18 13.34 7.21
N ALA A 111 -14.92 12.92 7.19
CA ALA A 111 -14.52 11.62 7.74
C ALA A 111 -14.22 11.72 9.23
N PRO A 112 -14.51 10.67 10.02
CA PRO A 112 -14.17 10.67 11.44
C PRO A 112 -12.65 10.65 11.64
N PRO A 113 -12.15 11.11 12.79
CA PRO A 113 -10.73 11.06 13.11
C PRO A 113 -10.18 9.64 13.03
N ILE A 114 -8.95 9.52 12.53
CA ILE A 114 -8.24 8.25 12.46
C ILE A 114 -7.68 7.95 13.86
N THR A 115 -8.11 6.84 14.43
CA THR A 115 -7.59 6.34 15.69
C THR A 115 -6.69 5.17 15.39
N ALA A 116 -5.40 5.39 15.50
CA ALA A 116 -4.42 4.34 15.26
C ALA A 116 -4.32 3.40 16.48
#